data_228c3a05e7425b2b04a61ba907e5f000
#
_entry.id   228c3a05e7425b2b04a61ba907e5f000
#
_cell.length_a   1.000
_cell.length_b   1.000
_cell.length_c   1.000
_cell.angle_alpha   90.00
_cell.angle_beta   90.00
_cell.angle_gamma   90.00
#
_symmetry.space_group_name_H-M   'P 1'
#
loop_
_entity.id
_entity.type
_entity.pdbx_description
1 polymer ?
#
loop_
_entity_poly.entity_id
_entity_poly.type
_entity_poly.pdbx_seq_one_letter_code
_entity_poly.pdbx_strand_id
1 'polypeptide(L)'
;MHHRIAAAVLLSGATLAMGTAAAERNLVLGEVVRADARNAKALQTLVGNPSTRDLRVVNLDAASVAADTTRLQLDIGGRRVTAQLAKAEHSASGNLVWAGTLDGGKKVRSGVDPLHSATLVRAGDGITGTVRLHGVLYRIRPLASGAHAIVEVNEAAMPADHPADAYLQIFNAALGDRIVAQGKPCNPNKQTCGGGGGGTPVEPGPTATIRVQVVATNDAVAAYGGNMAALVDLAVAESNQGYVNSNVGINMVLASYSTTTYATVGMSTDLSRFRSTTDAYMPEIHAVRDSSGADVAVLVDNDAAACGLASGIGSTASTAFAVAYWDCITGYYSFAHEIGHLQSARHDPATDGSTTPYAYGHGYRAPNNAWRTVMAYNCNPSCPRINYWSNPAVLYGGVAMGTYAQSHNQRVLVGTKATIAGFRP
;
A
#
# COMPACT_ATOMS: atom_id res chain seq x y z
N MET A 1 3.88 -3.53 86.90
CA MET A 1 3.16 -3.27 85.61
C MET A 1 4.17 -2.75 84.60
N HIS A 2 4.63 -3.63 83.72
CA HIS A 2 5.64 -3.26 82.73
C HIS A 2 5.00 -3.33 81.31
N HIS A 3 4.83 -2.19 80.65
CA HIS A 3 4.37 -2.13 79.26
C HIS A 3 5.56 -2.27 78.36
N ARG A 4 5.55 -3.33 77.54
CA ARG A 4 6.49 -3.49 76.40
C ARG A 4 5.88 -2.85 75.13
N ILE A 5 6.54 -1.88 74.60
CA ILE A 5 6.22 -1.28 73.29
C ILE A 5 6.94 -2.10 72.20
N ALA A 6 6.18 -2.72 71.30
CA ALA A 6 6.73 -3.37 70.11
C ALA A 6 6.81 -2.35 68.96
N ALA A 7 8.02 -2.14 68.49
CA ALA A 7 8.26 -1.34 67.31
C ALA A 7 8.09 -2.22 66.06
N ALA A 8 7.14 -1.87 65.18
CA ALA A 8 6.97 -2.49 63.86
C ALA A 8 7.90 -1.79 62.84
N VAL A 9 8.83 -2.54 62.32
CA VAL A 9 9.69 -2.09 61.20
C VAL A 9 8.92 -2.34 59.88
N LEU A 10 8.49 -1.26 59.25
CA LEU A 10 7.95 -1.28 57.87
C LEU A 10 9.13 -1.37 56.89
N LEU A 11 9.35 -2.55 56.30
CA LEU A 11 10.18 -2.69 55.11
C LEU A 11 9.38 -2.18 53.87
N SER A 12 9.70 -1.00 53.40
CA SER A 12 9.27 -0.51 52.10
C SER A 12 10.07 -1.22 51.00
N GLY A 13 9.46 -2.21 50.38
CA GLY A 13 9.98 -2.83 49.17
C GLY A 13 9.92 -1.86 47.99
N ALA A 14 11.04 -1.30 47.59
CA ALA A 14 11.16 -0.59 46.32
C ALA A 14 11.15 -1.64 45.20
N THR A 15 10.03 -1.80 44.51
CA THR A 15 9.98 -2.50 43.24
C THR A 15 10.73 -1.67 42.18
N LEU A 16 11.96 -2.04 41.88
CA LEU A 16 12.64 -1.59 40.71
C LEU A 16 11.84 -2.06 39.48
N ALA A 17 11.14 -1.17 38.82
CA ALA A 17 10.66 -1.40 37.47
C ALA A 17 11.89 -1.58 36.57
N MET A 18 12.26 -2.82 36.24
CA MET A 18 13.21 -3.11 35.18
C MET A 18 12.56 -2.63 33.88
N GLY A 19 12.96 -1.44 33.43
CA GLY A 19 12.70 -1.00 32.07
C GLY A 19 13.25 -2.07 31.13
N THR A 20 12.40 -2.73 30.38
CA THR A 20 12.84 -3.63 29.31
C THR A 20 13.70 -2.81 28.35
N ALA A 21 14.98 -3.11 28.28
CA ALA A 21 15.89 -2.50 27.30
C ALA A 21 15.27 -2.71 25.93
N ALA A 22 15.19 -1.62 25.14
CA ALA A 22 14.66 -1.69 23.78
C ALA A 22 15.40 -2.78 22.99
N ALA A 23 14.69 -3.80 22.49
CA ALA A 23 15.31 -4.90 21.76
C ALA A 23 15.75 -4.39 20.39
N GLU A 24 17.07 -4.22 20.20
CA GLU A 24 17.69 -3.92 18.94
C GLU A 24 18.17 -5.22 18.29
N ARG A 25 17.82 -5.45 17.01
CA ARG A 25 18.17 -6.67 16.26
C ARG A 25 18.73 -6.32 14.90
N ASN A 26 19.59 -7.19 14.35
CA ASN A 26 20.12 -7.06 12.99
C ASN A 26 19.34 -7.94 12.04
N LEU A 27 18.83 -7.35 10.94
CA LEU A 27 18.12 -8.11 9.91
C LEU A 27 19.12 -8.79 8.95
N VAL A 28 20.14 -8.08 8.48
CA VAL A 28 21.09 -8.61 7.49
C VAL A 28 22.24 -9.34 8.17
N LEU A 29 22.40 -10.63 7.85
CA LEU A 29 23.47 -11.48 8.36
C LEU A 29 24.73 -11.44 7.49
N GLY A 30 24.59 -11.11 6.20
CA GLY A 30 25.70 -10.99 5.25
C GLY A 30 25.30 -11.28 3.81
N GLU A 31 26.18 -10.98 2.89
CA GLU A 31 25.99 -11.26 1.46
C GLU A 31 26.18 -12.74 1.13
N VAL A 32 25.42 -13.22 0.15
CA VAL A 32 25.56 -14.59 -0.38
C VAL A 32 26.66 -14.57 -1.44
N VAL A 33 27.80 -15.19 -1.12
CA VAL A 33 28.98 -15.21 -1.99
C VAL A 33 28.88 -16.27 -3.11
N ARG A 34 28.06 -17.33 -2.91
CA ARG A 34 27.92 -18.42 -3.89
C ARG A 34 26.56 -18.38 -4.56
N ALA A 35 26.57 -18.47 -5.91
CA ALA A 35 25.36 -18.65 -6.68
C ALA A 35 24.65 -19.96 -6.31
N ASP A 36 23.34 -19.92 -6.11
CA ASP A 36 22.48 -21.08 -5.92
C ASP A 36 21.56 -21.24 -7.13
N ALA A 37 21.65 -22.41 -7.77
CA ALA A 37 20.86 -22.67 -9.00
C ALA A 37 19.35 -22.57 -8.80
N ARG A 38 18.85 -22.79 -7.58
CA ARG A 38 17.42 -22.60 -7.25
C ARG A 38 16.95 -21.18 -7.44
N ASN A 39 17.85 -20.20 -7.33
CA ASN A 39 17.55 -18.78 -7.47
C ASN A 39 17.68 -18.28 -8.91
N ALA A 40 18.27 -19.06 -9.82
CA ALA A 40 18.68 -18.58 -11.15
C ALA A 40 17.55 -17.91 -11.93
N LYS A 41 16.38 -18.55 -11.99
CA LYS A 41 15.20 -18.00 -12.70
C LYS A 41 14.71 -16.69 -12.08
N ALA A 42 14.58 -16.64 -10.75
CA ALA A 42 14.12 -15.44 -10.03
C ALA A 42 15.11 -14.28 -10.20
N LEU A 43 16.42 -14.55 -10.11
CA LEU A 43 17.46 -13.54 -10.30
C LEU A 43 17.49 -13.04 -11.75
N GLN A 44 17.33 -13.94 -12.73
CA GLN A 44 17.25 -13.53 -14.14
C GLN A 44 16.06 -12.60 -14.39
N THR A 45 14.90 -12.91 -13.83
CA THR A 45 13.70 -12.04 -13.92
C THR A 45 13.98 -10.68 -13.29
N LEU A 46 14.61 -10.63 -12.11
CA LEU A 46 14.93 -9.38 -11.43
C LEU A 46 15.93 -8.53 -12.21
N VAL A 47 17.02 -9.14 -12.68
CA VAL A 47 18.05 -8.44 -13.47
C VAL A 47 17.50 -7.96 -14.82
N GLY A 48 16.59 -8.73 -15.42
CA GLY A 48 15.94 -8.34 -16.68
C GLY A 48 14.84 -7.27 -16.54
N ASN A 49 14.40 -6.96 -15.32
CA ASN A 49 13.37 -5.96 -15.08
C ASN A 49 13.95 -4.53 -15.25
N PRO A 50 13.42 -3.68 -16.16
CA PRO A 50 13.91 -2.32 -16.37
C PRO A 50 13.89 -1.44 -15.11
N SER A 51 13.00 -1.73 -14.15
CA SER A 51 12.92 -1.02 -12.89
C SER A 51 14.00 -1.43 -11.87
N THR A 52 14.76 -2.48 -12.11
CA THR A 52 15.88 -2.88 -11.24
C THR A 52 17.10 -2.00 -11.52
N ARG A 53 17.49 -1.18 -10.54
CA ARG A 53 18.72 -0.38 -10.62
C ARG A 53 19.92 -1.11 -10.06
N ASP A 54 19.73 -1.78 -8.92
CA ASP A 54 20.76 -2.58 -8.23
C ASP A 54 20.11 -3.78 -7.57
N LEU A 55 20.88 -4.87 -7.42
CA LEU A 55 20.42 -6.12 -6.86
C LEU A 55 21.52 -6.74 -5.98
N ARG A 56 21.19 -6.99 -4.72
CA ARG A 56 22.05 -7.71 -3.78
C ARG A 56 21.33 -8.97 -3.29
N VAL A 57 22.09 -10.06 -3.15
CA VAL A 57 21.57 -11.31 -2.54
C VAL A 57 22.18 -11.46 -1.16
N VAL A 58 21.34 -11.56 -0.15
CA VAL A 58 21.72 -11.55 1.26
C VAL A 58 21.05 -12.67 2.05
N ASN A 59 21.67 -13.05 3.16
CA ASN A 59 21.02 -13.84 4.20
C ASN A 59 20.40 -12.90 5.22
N LEU A 60 19.13 -13.14 5.55
CA LEU A 60 18.40 -12.38 6.56
C LEU A 60 18.10 -13.26 7.76
N ASP A 61 18.10 -12.64 8.94
CA ASP A 61 17.54 -13.21 10.17
C ASP A 61 16.05 -12.85 10.27
N ALA A 62 15.19 -13.71 9.76
CA ALA A 62 13.74 -13.47 9.82
C ALA A 62 13.22 -13.36 11.26
N ALA A 63 13.85 -14.04 12.23
CA ALA A 63 13.46 -13.96 13.64
C ALA A 63 13.72 -12.56 14.24
N SER A 64 14.60 -11.76 13.64
CA SER A 64 14.82 -10.38 14.04
C SER A 64 13.58 -9.47 13.79
N VAL A 65 12.71 -9.82 12.84
CA VAL A 65 11.41 -9.17 12.61
C VAL A 65 10.39 -9.78 13.55
N ALA A 66 10.24 -9.19 14.72
CA ALA A 66 9.35 -9.67 15.77
C ALA A 66 8.56 -8.50 16.40
N ALA A 67 7.43 -8.82 17.04
CA ALA A 67 6.57 -7.80 17.62
C ALA A 67 7.25 -7.01 18.77
N ASP A 68 8.21 -7.62 19.43
CA ASP A 68 9.02 -7.01 20.51
C ASP A 68 10.29 -6.31 20.00
N THR A 69 10.60 -6.40 18.69
CA THR A 69 11.76 -5.71 18.09
C THR A 69 11.43 -4.23 17.93
N THR A 70 11.96 -3.40 18.82
CA THR A 70 11.70 -1.95 18.81
C THR A 70 12.65 -1.19 17.89
N ARG A 71 13.84 -1.76 17.61
CA ARG A 71 14.85 -1.20 16.71
C ARG A 71 15.39 -2.32 15.82
N LEU A 72 15.35 -2.09 14.51
CA LEU A 72 15.82 -3.07 13.52
C LEU A 72 16.92 -2.44 12.65
N GLN A 73 18.12 -3.03 12.70
CA GLN A 73 19.21 -2.61 11.83
C GLN A 73 19.06 -3.28 10.45
N LEU A 74 19.16 -2.48 9.42
CA LEU A 74 19.08 -2.84 8.02
C LEU A 74 20.40 -2.47 7.31
N ASP A 75 20.78 -3.22 6.30
CA ASP A 75 21.84 -2.84 5.36
C ASP A 75 21.19 -2.60 3.99
N ILE A 76 20.93 -1.35 3.66
CA ILE A 76 20.18 -0.92 2.49
C ILE A 76 20.99 0.12 1.72
N GLY A 77 21.14 -0.09 0.40
CA GLY A 77 21.91 0.81 -0.47
C GLY A 77 23.37 0.96 -0.03
N GLY A 78 23.98 -0.12 0.51
CA GLY A 78 25.34 -0.12 1.03
C GLY A 78 25.52 0.69 2.32
N ARG A 79 24.43 1.00 3.02
CA ARG A 79 24.43 1.76 4.27
C ARG A 79 23.75 1.00 5.38
N ARG A 80 24.36 1.00 6.56
CA ARG A 80 23.68 0.54 7.77
C ARG A 80 22.76 1.63 8.29
N VAL A 81 21.49 1.30 8.39
CA VAL A 81 20.43 2.20 8.90
C VAL A 81 19.61 1.47 9.96
N THR A 82 19.05 2.18 10.90
CA THR A 82 18.17 1.62 11.94
C THR A 82 16.74 2.10 11.71
N ALA A 83 15.79 1.17 11.69
CA ALA A 83 14.38 1.46 11.72
C ALA A 83 13.85 1.38 13.15
N GLN A 84 13.05 2.37 13.56
CA GLN A 84 12.36 2.40 14.85
C GLN A 84 10.93 1.95 14.65
N LEU A 85 10.49 0.96 15.44
CA LEU A 85 9.14 0.42 15.38
C LEU A 85 8.09 1.50 15.59
N ALA A 86 7.14 1.58 14.67
CA ALA A 86 5.91 2.35 14.81
C ALA A 86 4.71 1.42 15.07
N LYS A 87 4.66 0.26 14.41
CA LYS A 87 3.57 -0.69 14.50
C LYS A 87 4.04 -2.12 14.19
N ALA A 88 3.55 -3.08 14.97
CA ALA A 88 3.65 -4.50 14.66
C ALA A 88 2.28 -5.16 14.88
N GLU A 89 1.82 -5.93 13.90
CA GLU A 89 0.52 -6.62 13.96
C GLU A 89 0.54 -7.89 13.11
N HIS A 90 -0.45 -8.77 13.31
CA HIS A 90 -0.62 -9.92 12.42
C HIS A 90 -1.62 -9.58 11.32
N SER A 91 -1.27 -9.97 10.08
CA SER A 91 -2.16 -9.91 8.93
C SER A 91 -3.30 -10.92 9.06
N ALA A 92 -4.29 -10.84 8.17
CA ALA A 92 -5.35 -11.84 8.08
C ALA A 92 -4.83 -13.25 7.74
N SER A 93 -3.70 -13.36 7.06
CA SER A 93 -3.00 -14.63 6.78
C SER A 93 -2.18 -15.16 7.97
N GLY A 94 -2.15 -14.45 9.11
CA GLY A 94 -1.37 -14.80 10.29
C GLY A 94 0.11 -14.41 10.23
N ASN A 95 0.58 -13.76 9.16
CA ASN A 95 1.94 -13.28 9.03
C ASN A 95 2.17 -12.04 9.91
N LEU A 96 3.39 -11.86 10.42
CA LEU A 96 3.73 -10.66 11.18
C LEU A 96 4.08 -9.50 10.23
N VAL A 97 3.36 -8.41 10.34
CA VAL A 97 3.66 -7.13 9.70
C VAL A 97 4.37 -6.23 10.70
N TRP A 98 5.55 -5.75 10.34
CA TRP A 98 6.36 -4.82 11.13
C TRP A 98 6.59 -3.55 10.31
N ALA A 99 6.23 -2.38 10.85
CA ALA A 99 6.42 -1.09 10.18
C ALA A 99 7.12 -0.09 11.09
N GLY A 100 8.04 0.68 10.52
CA GLY A 100 8.81 1.66 11.28
C GLY A 100 9.41 2.77 10.41
N THR A 101 9.95 3.77 11.11
CA THR A 101 10.66 4.91 10.49
C THR A 101 12.17 4.72 10.62
N LEU A 102 12.92 4.91 9.53
CA LEU A 102 14.38 4.91 9.55
C LEU A 102 14.92 6.14 10.27
N ASP A 103 16.08 5.99 10.92
CA ASP A 103 16.79 7.10 11.54
C ASP A 103 17.05 8.23 10.53
N GLY A 104 16.86 9.48 10.94
CA GLY A 104 16.88 10.65 10.06
C GLY A 104 15.54 10.97 9.39
N GLY A 105 14.52 10.10 9.54
CA GLY A 105 13.16 10.37 9.11
C GLY A 105 12.48 11.48 9.90
N LYS A 106 11.45 12.06 9.31
CA LYS A 106 10.65 13.10 9.93
C LYS A 106 9.64 12.51 10.90
N LYS A 107 9.37 13.20 11.99
CA LYS A 107 8.23 12.87 12.83
C LYS A 107 6.94 13.21 12.08
N VAL A 108 6.13 12.20 11.82
CA VAL A 108 4.81 12.33 11.17
C VAL A 108 3.74 11.76 12.09
N ARG A 109 2.49 12.21 11.92
CA ARG A 109 1.36 11.80 12.77
C ARG A 109 1.15 10.29 12.82
N SER A 110 1.38 9.61 11.71
CA SER A 110 1.20 8.15 11.58
C SER A 110 2.35 7.32 12.17
N GLY A 111 3.45 7.95 12.57
CA GLY A 111 4.65 7.26 13.06
C GLY A 111 5.54 6.66 11.97
N VAL A 112 5.14 6.69 10.69
CA VAL A 112 5.91 6.11 9.57
C VAL A 112 6.18 7.19 8.53
N ASP A 113 7.44 7.66 8.44
CA ASP A 113 7.86 8.65 7.45
C ASP A 113 7.87 8.03 6.05
N PRO A 114 7.11 8.57 5.06
CA PRO A 114 6.97 7.96 3.75
C PRO A 114 8.24 7.96 2.89
N LEU A 115 9.25 8.78 3.22
CA LEU A 115 10.55 8.80 2.53
C LEU A 115 11.67 8.09 3.30
N HIS A 116 11.40 7.68 4.56
CA HIS A 116 12.34 7.00 5.45
C HIS A 116 11.61 5.92 6.23
N SER A 117 11.18 4.87 5.58
CA SER A 117 10.32 3.83 6.16
C SER A 117 10.82 2.42 5.86
N ALA A 118 10.43 1.48 6.69
CA ALA A 118 10.49 0.06 6.41
C ALA A 118 9.14 -0.56 6.74
N THR A 119 8.57 -1.35 5.82
CA THR A 119 7.39 -2.20 6.05
C THR A 119 7.76 -3.61 5.64
N LEU A 120 7.73 -4.53 6.59
CA LEU A 120 8.22 -5.89 6.46
C LEU A 120 7.12 -6.88 6.85
N VAL A 121 6.95 -7.93 6.06
CA VAL A 121 6.07 -9.06 6.37
C VAL A 121 6.93 -10.29 6.57
N ARG A 122 6.89 -10.86 7.77
CA ARG A 122 7.53 -12.15 8.07
C ARG A 122 6.53 -13.27 7.90
N ALA A 123 6.82 -14.18 6.98
CA ALA A 123 6.08 -15.41 6.72
C ALA A 123 7.03 -16.60 6.88
N GLY A 124 6.98 -17.27 8.04
CA GLY A 124 7.99 -18.28 8.41
C GLY A 124 9.39 -17.67 8.47
N ASP A 125 10.32 -18.25 7.69
CA ASP A 125 11.70 -17.77 7.57
C ASP A 125 11.91 -16.77 6.41
N GLY A 126 10.85 -16.42 5.70
CA GLY A 126 10.89 -15.46 4.61
C GLY A 126 10.47 -14.05 5.04
N ILE A 127 11.18 -13.05 4.50
CA ILE A 127 10.85 -11.64 4.65
C ILE A 127 10.48 -11.07 3.28
N THR A 128 9.26 -10.55 3.17
CA THR A 128 8.82 -9.72 2.06
C THR A 128 8.67 -8.28 2.56
N GLY A 129 9.20 -7.29 1.85
CA GLY A 129 9.09 -5.93 2.38
C GLY A 129 9.53 -4.84 1.43
N THR A 130 9.23 -3.62 1.85
CA THR A 130 9.65 -2.38 1.19
C THR A 130 10.37 -1.50 2.18
N VAL A 131 11.42 -0.84 1.71
CA VAL A 131 12.18 0.14 2.47
C VAL A 131 12.31 1.40 1.60
N ARG A 132 12.04 2.55 2.20
CA ARG A 132 12.37 3.85 1.57
C ARG A 132 13.47 4.52 2.36
N LEU A 133 14.57 4.78 1.67
CA LEU A 133 15.72 5.51 2.22
C LEU A 133 15.97 6.75 1.37
N HIS A 134 15.78 7.94 1.96
CA HIS A 134 15.83 9.22 1.24
C HIS A 134 14.91 9.25 0.00
N GLY A 135 13.75 8.58 0.09
CA GLY A 135 12.79 8.45 -1.00
C GLY A 135 13.09 7.36 -2.02
N VAL A 136 14.30 6.82 -2.07
CA VAL A 136 14.63 5.67 -2.93
C VAL A 136 13.92 4.42 -2.41
N LEU A 137 13.25 3.71 -3.28
CA LEU A 137 12.54 2.47 -2.97
C LEU A 137 13.48 1.27 -3.07
N TYR A 138 13.49 0.45 -2.04
CA TYR A 138 14.11 -0.88 -2.01
C TYR A 138 13.04 -1.93 -1.72
N ARG A 139 13.13 -3.07 -2.40
CA ARG A 139 12.26 -4.23 -2.15
C ARG A 139 13.07 -5.37 -1.60
N ILE A 140 12.54 -6.04 -0.58
CA ILE A 140 13.09 -7.27 0.00
C ILE A 140 12.19 -8.41 -0.44
N ARG A 141 12.80 -9.44 -1.02
CA ARG A 141 12.08 -10.57 -1.62
C ARG A 141 12.75 -11.89 -1.26
N PRO A 142 12.01 -12.86 -0.70
CA PRO A 142 12.56 -14.18 -0.42
C PRO A 142 12.88 -14.94 -1.72
N LEU A 143 13.94 -15.73 -1.71
CA LEU A 143 14.38 -16.59 -2.80
C LEU A 143 14.26 -18.07 -2.42
N ALA A 144 14.19 -18.95 -3.42
CA ALA A 144 13.98 -20.38 -3.23
C ALA A 144 15.07 -21.07 -2.39
N SER A 145 16.26 -20.48 -2.27
CA SER A 145 17.35 -20.98 -1.43
C SER A 145 17.18 -20.69 0.06
N GLY A 146 16.24 -19.82 0.45
CA GLY A 146 16.12 -19.20 1.77
C GLY A 146 16.90 -17.88 1.90
N ALA A 147 17.74 -17.52 0.92
CA ALA A 147 18.32 -16.18 0.82
C ALA A 147 17.26 -15.15 0.38
N HIS A 148 17.62 -13.87 0.39
CA HIS A 148 16.75 -12.78 -0.03
C HIS A 148 17.43 -11.91 -1.07
N ALA A 149 16.64 -11.38 -2.01
CA ALA A 149 17.06 -10.31 -2.90
C ALA A 149 16.66 -8.96 -2.29
N ILE A 150 17.62 -8.03 -2.24
CA ILE A 150 17.34 -6.61 -1.98
C ILE A 150 17.53 -5.88 -3.30
N VAL A 151 16.44 -5.29 -3.80
CA VAL A 151 16.39 -4.63 -5.12
C VAL A 151 16.23 -3.14 -4.91
N GLU A 152 17.16 -2.34 -5.43
CA GLU A 152 16.97 -0.90 -5.58
C GLU A 152 16.12 -0.63 -6.81
N VAL A 153 15.01 0.11 -6.66
CA VAL A 153 14.04 0.35 -7.71
C VAL A 153 14.27 1.69 -8.38
N ASN A 154 14.35 1.68 -9.71
CA ASN A 154 14.28 2.87 -10.53
C ASN A 154 12.81 3.21 -10.82
N GLU A 155 12.18 4.05 -10.03
CA GLU A 155 10.76 4.42 -10.22
C GLU A 155 10.49 5.16 -11.54
N ALA A 156 11.52 5.71 -12.21
CA ALA A 156 11.36 6.29 -13.54
C ALA A 156 11.18 5.25 -14.65
N ALA A 157 11.60 4.01 -14.40
CA ALA A 157 11.48 2.88 -15.33
C ALA A 157 10.34 1.91 -14.95
N MET A 158 9.54 2.24 -13.96
CA MET A 158 8.30 1.50 -13.66
C MET A 158 7.33 1.63 -14.84
N PRO A 159 6.49 0.60 -15.10
CA PRO A 159 5.44 0.71 -16.10
C PRO A 159 4.55 1.94 -15.89
N ALA A 160 3.85 2.36 -16.94
CA ALA A 160 2.82 3.39 -16.82
C ALA A 160 1.75 2.98 -15.80
N ASP A 161 1.11 3.95 -15.15
CA ASP A 161 0.08 3.62 -14.15
C ASP A 161 -1.07 2.83 -14.80
N HIS A 162 -1.48 3.20 -16.03
CA HIS A 162 -2.53 2.49 -16.78
C HIS A 162 -2.16 2.31 -18.26
N PRO A 163 -2.75 1.33 -18.96
CA PRO A 163 -2.76 1.28 -20.39
C PRO A 163 -3.45 2.54 -20.95
N ALA A 164 -2.80 3.26 -21.88
CA ALA A 164 -3.23 4.58 -22.34
C ALA A 164 -4.69 4.62 -22.85
N ASP A 165 -5.09 3.61 -23.66
CA ASP A 165 -6.44 3.56 -24.24
C ASP A 165 -7.51 3.11 -23.24
N ALA A 166 -7.14 2.27 -22.26
CA ALA A 166 -8.08 1.72 -21.29
C ALA A 166 -8.56 2.77 -20.30
N TYR A 167 -7.69 3.69 -19.86
CA TYR A 167 -8.09 4.75 -18.95
C TYR A 167 -9.13 5.68 -19.59
N LEU A 168 -8.98 6.00 -20.88
CA LEU A 168 -9.94 6.81 -21.64
C LEU A 168 -11.31 6.10 -21.76
N GLN A 169 -11.33 4.78 -21.92
CA GLN A 169 -12.57 4.00 -21.96
C GLN A 169 -13.30 3.99 -20.63
N ILE A 170 -12.57 3.79 -19.52
CA ILE A 170 -13.12 3.85 -18.16
C ILE A 170 -13.67 5.25 -17.88
N PHE A 171 -12.98 6.27 -18.30
CA PHE A 171 -13.39 7.66 -18.19
C PHE A 171 -14.72 7.92 -18.91
N ASN A 172 -14.85 7.44 -20.15
CA ASN A 172 -16.06 7.62 -20.95
C ASN A 172 -17.24 6.79 -20.45
N ALA A 173 -17.00 5.57 -19.93
CA ALA A 173 -18.03 4.72 -19.33
C ALA A 173 -18.58 5.32 -18.02
N ALA A 174 -17.75 5.98 -17.21
CA ALA A 174 -18.17 6.64 -15.99
C ALA A 174 -19.16 7.80 -16.21
N LEU A 175 -19.26 8.30 -17.45
CA LEU A 175 -20.28 9.29 -17.85
C LEU A 175 -21.65 8.65 -18.10
N GLY A 176 -21.72 7.34 -18.35
CA GLY A 176 -22.95 6.59 -18.64
C GLY A 176 -23.59 5.91 -17.43
N ASP A 177 -22.80 5.41 -16.50
CA ASP A 177 -23.29 4.74 -15.29
C ASP A 177 -23.44 5.76 -14.15
N ARG A 178 -24.69 6.04 -13.76
CA ARG A 178 -25.00 6.91 -12.61
C ARG A 178 -24.41 6.30 -11.34
N ILE A 179 -23.23 6.77 -10.98
CA ILE A 179 -22.67 6.53 -9.65
C ILE A 179 -23.56 7.31 -8.69
N VAL A 180 -24.29 6.60 -7.84
CA VAL A 180 -25.03 7.21 -6.74
C VAL A 180 -24.00 7.63 -5.68
N ALA A 181 -23.27 8.70 -5.97
CA ALA A 181 -22.49 9.39 -4.97
C ALA A 181 -23.48 10.07 -4.03
N GLN A 182 -23.53 9.63 -2.78
CA GLN A 182 -24.25 10.37 -1.71
C GLN A 182 -23.46 11.63 -1.34
N GLY A 183 -23.37 12.56 -2.26
CA GLY A 183 -22.83 13.88 -2.10
C GLY A 183 -23.17 14.67 -3.33
N LYS A 184 -23.96 15.73 -3.20
CA LYS A 184 -24.34 16.59 -4.34
C LYS A 184 -23.08 17.03 -5.08
N PRO A 185 -23.00 16.84 -6.42
CA PRO A 185 -21.91 17.39 -7.23
C PRO A 185 -21.78 18.87 -6.97
N CYS A 186 -20.55 19.37 -6.81
CA CYS A 186 -20.30 20.78 -6.73
C CYS A 186 -20.73 21.45 -8.03
N ASN A 187 -21.67 22.39 -7.97
CA ASN A 187 -22.03 23.24 -9.10
C ASN A 187 -21.03 24.40 -9.15
N PRO A 188 -20.16 24.49 -10.18
CA PRO A 188 -19.16 25.55 -10.28
C PRO A 188 -19.78 26.98 -10.37
N ASN A 189 -21.07 27.07 -10.70
CA ASN A 189 -21.78 28.35 -10.79
C ASN A 189 -22.49 28.75 -9.47
N LYS A 190 -22.41 27.90 -8.45
CA LYS A 190 -22.87 28.27 -7.09
C LYS A 190 -21.67 28.26 -6.18
N GLN A 191 -21.32 29.39 -5.63
CA GLN A 191 -20.17 29.78 -4.82
C GLN A 191 -19.92 28.93 -3.54
N THR A 192 -20.26 27.65 -3.55
CA THR A 192 -20.04 26.69 -2.45
C THR A 192 -18.96 25.64 -2.75
N CYS A 193 -18.36 25.69 -3.93
CA CYS A 193 -17.13 24.95 -4.24
C CYS A 193 -15.98 25.92 -3.99
N GLY A 194 -15.46 25.96 -2.76
CA GLY A 194 -14.47 26.93 -2.31
C GLY A 194 -13.28 27.06 -3.27
N GLY A 195 -13.30 28.08 -4.08
CA GLY A 195 -12.13 28.63 -4.73
C GLY A 195 -11.38 29.50 -3.72
N GLY A 196 -10.09 29.22 -3.53
CA GLY A 196 -9.15 30.09 -2.83
C GLY A 196 -9.12 29.96 -1.30
N GLY A 197 -8.15 29.29 -0.76
CA GLY A 197 -7.49 29.69 0.49
C GLY A 197 -8.17 29.41 1.83
N GLY A 198 -9.24 28.63 1.94
CA GLY A 198 -9.92 28.48 3.22
C GLY A 198 -10.94 27.34 3.28
N GLY A 199 -10.58 26.14 2.82
CA GLY A 199 -11.45 24.98 2.97
C GLY A 199 -11.38 24.40 4.39
N THR A 200 -12.51 23.85 4.87
CA THR A 200 -12.53 23.16 6.16
C THR A 200 -11.96 21.75 6.02
N PRO A 201 -11.09 21.30 6.95
CA PRO A 201 -10.66 19.91 7.03
C PRO A 201 -11.85 18.96 7.06
N VAL A 202 -11.74 17.83 6.39
CA VAL A 202 -12.75 16.78 6.40
C VAL A 202 -12.34 15.73 7.42
N GLU A 203 -13.13 15.61 8.48
CA GLU A 203 -12.91 14.57 9.48
C GLU A 203 -13.31 13.21 8.95
N PRO A 204 -12.55 12.15 9.28
CA PRO A 204 -12.81 10.82 8.74
C PRO A 204 -14.12 10.20 9.26
N GLY A 205 -14.63 10.65 10.41
CA GLY A 205 -15.75 9.99 11.05
C GLY A 205 -15.42 8.55 11.49
N PRO A 206 -16.41 7.69 11.71
CA PRO A 206 -16.20 6.29 12.05
C PRO A 206 -15.38 5.55 10.99
N THR A 207 -14.50 4.64 11.43
CA THR A 207 -13.72 3.80 10.53
C THR A 207 -14.63 2.81 9.81
N ALA A 208 -14.51 2.73 8.48
CA ALA A 208 -15.16 1.72 7.66
C ALA A 208 -14.19 0.57 7.38
N THR A 209 -14.66 -0.67 7.48
CA THR A 209 -13.89 -1.85 7.08
C THR A 209 -14.23 -2.20 5.63
N ILE A 210 -13.23 -2.14 4.75
CA ILE A 210 -13.36 -2.61 3.36
C ILE A 210 -12.68 -3.96 3.27
N ARG A 211 -13.44 -4.98 2.87
CA ARG A 211 -12.95 -6.35 2.69
C ARG A 211 -12.52 -6.55 1.24
N VAL A 212 -11.30 -7.02 1.04
CA VAL A 212 -10.75 -7.27 -0.30
C VAL A 212 -10.51 -8.75 -0.53
N GLN A 213 -11.02 -9.26 -1.66
CA GLN A 213 -10.58 -10.53 -2.24
C GLN A 213 -9.39 -10.25 -3.15
N VAL A 214 -8.33 -11.05 -3.01
CA VAL A 214 -7.18 -11.00 -3.93
C VAL A 214 -7.01 -12.37 -4.59
N VAL A 215 -6.90 -12.37 -5.92
CA VAL A 215 -6.64 -13.56 -6.72
C VAL A 215 -5.36 -13.33 -7.52
N ALA A 216 -4.38 -14.23 -7.41
CA ALA A 216 -3.17 -14.14 -8.20
C ALA A 216 -3.17 -15.18 -9.33
N THR A 217 -2.80 -14.77 -10.54
CA THR A 217 -2.62 -15.71 -11.64
C THR A 217 -1.38 -16.58 -11.41
N ASN A 218 -1.40 -17.82 -11.91
CA ASN A 218 -0.27 -18.73 -11.72
C ASN A 218 1.03 -18.21 -12.35
N ASP A 219 0.93 -17.45 -13.44
CA ASP A 219 2.11 -16.83 -14.07
C ASP A 219 2.65 -15.66 -13.25
N ALA A 220 1.79 -14.86 -12.59
CA ALA A 220 2.24 -13.85 -11.63
C ALA A 220 2.95 -14.48 -10.42
N VAL A 221 2.40 -15.57 -9.88
CA VAL A 221 3.04 -16.32 -8.79
C VAL A 221 4.41 -16.85 -9.22
N ALA A 222 4.49 -17.42 -10.43
CA ALA A 222 5.74 -17.95 -10.97
C ALA A 222 6.77 -16.85 -11.27
N ALA A 223 6.33 -15.69 -11.78
CA ALA A 223 7.18 -14.53 -12.06
C ALA A 223 7.71 -13.89 -10.78
N TYR A 224 6.84 -13.73 -9.77
CA TYR A 224 7.28 -13.29 -8.45
C TYR A 224 8.27 -14.28 -7.84
N GLY A 225 7.99 -15.58 -7.84
CA GLY A 225 8.85 -16.64 -7.34
C GLY A 225 9.15 -16.59 -5.84
N GLY A 226 8.49 -15.71 -5.11
CA GLY A 226 8.50 -15.58 -3.65
C GLY A 226 7.18 -16.03 -3.03
N ASN A 227 6.92 -15.67 -1.78
CA ASN A 227 5.65 -15.91 -1.12
C ASN A 227 4.62 -14.85 -1.54
N MET A 228 3.76 -15.17 -2.51
CA MET A 228 2.76 -14.22 -3.02
C MET A 228 1.74 -13.81 -1.95
N ALA A 229 1.36 -14.70 -1.03
CA ALA A 229 0.46 -14.33 0.07
C ALA A 229 1.10 -13.25 0.98
N ALA A 230 2.39 -13.35 1.27
CA ALA A 230 3.11 -12.32 2.02
C ALA A 230 3.22 -10.99 1.25
N LEU A 231 3.32 -11.04 -0.09
CA LEU A 231 3.29 -9.83 -0.92
C LEU A 231 1.92 -9.16 -0.88
N VAL A 232 0.85 -9.94 -0.89
CA VAL A 232 -0.54 -9.44 -0.73
C VAL A 232 -0.75 -8.83 0.66
N ASP A 233 -0.28 -9.49 1.72
CA ASP A 233 -0.33 -8.94 3.09
C ASP A 233 0.41 -7.60 3.18
N LEU A 234 1.57 -7.48 2.50
CA LEU A 234 2.31 -6.23 2.42
C LEU A 234 1.51 -5.14 1.70
N ALA A 235 0.84 -5.47 0.58
CA ALA A 235 0.02 -4.52 -0.17
C ALA A 235 -1.17 -4.00 0.67
N VAL A 236 -1.82 -4.88 1.45
CA VAL A 236 -2.89 -4.51 2.39
C VAL A 236 -2.35 -3.64 3.52
N ALA A 237 -1.19 -3.99 4.10
CA ALA A 237 -0.56 -3.21 5.17
C ALA A 237 -0.16 -1.81 4.70
N GLU A 238 0.43 -1.69 3.50
CA GLU A 238 0.75 -0.40 2.89
C GLU A 238 -0.49 0.43 2.59
N SER A 239 -1.58 -0.20 2.12
CA SER A 239 -2.86 0.48 1.89
C SER A 239 -3.40 1.08 3.19
N ASN A 240 -3.41 0.30 4.26
CA ASN A 240 -3.83 0.76 5.59
C ASN A 240 -2.94 1.89 6.12
N GLN A 241 -1.62 1.77 5.93
CA GLN A 241 -0.70 2.85 6.31
C GLN A 241 -1.01 4.14 5.54
N GLY A 242 -1.32 4.06 4.24
CA GLY A 242 -1.72 5.21 3.43
C GLY A 242 -3.01 5.88 3.92
N TYR A 243 -3.99 5.08 4.35
CA TYR A 243 -5.23 5.61 4.94
C TYR A 243 -4.98 6.31 6.28
N VAL A 244 -4.13 5.73 7.14
CA VAL A 244 -3.72 6.34 8.42
C VAL A 244 -2.95 7.64 8.18
N ASN A 245 -1.96 7.62 7.29
CA ASN A 245 -1.15 8.79 6.93
C ASN A 245 -2.03 9.98 6.53
N SER A 246 -3.10 9.69 5.80
CA SER A 246 -3.93 10.70 5.15
C SER A 246 -5.24 11.01 5.91
N ASN A 247 -5.44 10.43 7.10
CA ASN A 247 -6.64 10.62 7.92
C ASN A 247 -7.94 10.26 7.18
N VAL A 248 -8.00 9.06 6.57
CA VAL A 248 -9.16 8.61 5.76
C VAL A 248 -10.19 7.87 6.61
N GLY A 249 -9.78 7.11 7.62
CA GLY A 249 -10.67 6.26 8.43
C GLY A 249 -11.20 5.06 7.64
N ILE A 250 -10.34 4.39 6.90
CA ILE A 250 -10.57 3.07 6.30
C ILE A 250 -9.63 2.06 6.97
N ASN A 251 -10.15 0.86 7.23
CA ASN A 251 -9.39 -0.32 7.58
C ASN A 251 -9.64 -1.37 6.48
N MET A 252 -8.64 -1.65 5.66
CA MET A 252 -8.70 -2.70 4.65
C MET A 252 -8.34 -4.03 5.27
N VAL A 253 -9.15 -5.06 5.01
CA VAL A 253 -8.95 -6.42 5.50
C VAL A 253 -8.94 -7.38 4.33
N LEU A 254 -7.93 -8.24 4.26
CA LEU A 254 -7.90 -9.34 3.31
C LEU A 254 -8.97 -10.37 3.69
N ALA A 255 -10.05 -10.42 2.90
CA ALA A 255 -11.16 -11.35 3.13
C ALA A 255 -10.85 -12.75 2.59
N SER A 256 -10.15 -12.81 1.45
CA SER A 256 -9.67 -14.06 0.87
C SER A 256 -8.47 -13.82 -0.04
N TYR A 257 -7.58 -14.81 -0.08
CA TYR A 257 -6.51 -14.90 -1.06
C TYR A 257 -6.55 -16.28 -1.71
N SER A 258 -6.46 -16.31 -3.03
CA SER A 258 -6.35 -17.55 -3.80
C SER A 258 -5.50 -17.36 -5.05
N THR A 259 -5.13 -18.47 -5.68
CA THR A 259 -4.50 -18.48 -7.00
C THR A 259 -5.47 -19.05 -8.03
N THR A 260 -5.31 -18.64 -9.29
CA THR A 260 -6.11 -19.17 -10.39
C THR A 260 -5.24 -19.64 -11.54
N THR A 261 -5.66 -20.74 -12.17
CA THR A 261 -5.00 -21.24 -13.39
C THR A 261 -5.48 -20.42 -14.58
N TYR A 262 -4.87 -19.25 -14.71
CA TYR A 262 -5.15 -18.31 -15.77
C TYR A 262 -3.83 -17.74 -16.30
N ALA A 263 -3.66 -17.72 -17.61
CA ALA A 263 -2.53 -17.09 -18.26
C ALA A 263 -2.91 -15.66 -18.62
N THR A 264 -2.10 -14.69 -18.18
CA THR A 264 -2.23 -13.27 -18.51
C THR A 264 -2.23 -13.07 -20.03
N VAL A 265 -3.18 -12.32 -20.55
CA VAL A 265 -3.33 -12.04 -21.99
C VAL A 265 -3.37 -10.55 -22.30
N GLY A 266 -3.45 -9.70 -21.27
CA GLY A 266 -3.49 -8.26 -21.35
C GLY A 266 -4.51 -7.67 -20.38
N MET A 267 -4.09 -6.68 -19.64
CA MET A 267 -4.75 -6.13 -18.46
C MET A 267 -6.25 -5.80 -18.67
N SER A 268 -6.60 -5.20 -19.82
CA SER A 268 -8.01 -4.89 -20.13
C SER A 268 -8.85 -6.14 -20.32
N THR A 269 -8.31 -7.17 -21.00
CA THR A 269 -8.98 -8.44 -21.21
C THR A 269 -9.08 -9.22 -19.90
N ASP A 270 -8.00 -9.22 -19.11
CA ASP A 270 -7.91 -9.91 -17.83
C ASP A 270 -8.92 -9.33 -16.83
N LEU A 271 -9.04 -8.00 -16.77
CA LEU A 271 -10.06 -7.33 -15.96
C LEU A 271 -11.48 -7.66 -16.43
N SER A 272 -11.73 -7.69 -17.74
CA SER A 272 -13.04 -8.05 -18.29
C SER A 272 -13.45 -9.47 -17.91
N ARG A 273 -12.53 -10.42 -18.05
CA ARG A 273 -12.73 -11.83 -17.67
C ARG A 273 -12.85 -12.01 -16.17
N PHE A 274 -12.06 -11.28 -15.39
CA PHE A 274 -12.14 -11.31 -13.92
C PHE A 274 -13.48 -10.80 -13.40
N ARG A 275 -14.11 -9.85 -14.08
CA ARG A 275 -15.45 -9.33 -13.75
C ARG A 275 -16.60 -10.21 -14.27
N SER A 276 -16.36 -10.98 -15.31
CA SER A 276 -17.42 -11.72 -15.99
C SER A 276 -17.99 -12.83 -15.10
N THR A 277 -19.30 -12.94 -15.07
CA THR A 277 -20.04 -14.04 -14.42
C THR A 277 -20.56 -15.06 -15.42
N THR A 278 -20.30 -14.86 -16.71
CA THR A 278 -20.93 -15.62 -17.81
C THR A 278 -19.94 -16.35 -18.71
N ASP A 279 -18.65 -16.01 -18.64
CA ASP A 279 -17.63 -16.73 -19.39
C ASP A 279 -17.03 -17.90 -18.57
N ALA A 280 -16.14 -18.66 -19.19
CA ALA A 280 -15.54 -19.84 -18.58
C ALA A 280 -14.24 -19.51 -17.79
N TYR A 281 -13.85 -18.24 -17.71
CA TYR A 281 -12.63 -17.84 -17.04
C TYR A 281 -12.88 -17.54 -15.56
N MET A 282 -12.05 -18.11 -14.69
CA MET A 282 -12.08 -17.85 -13.24
C MET A 282 -13.49 -17.92 -12.60
N PRO A 283 -14.32 -18.95 -12.91
CA PRO A 283 -15.74 -18.97 -12.51
C PRO A 283 -15.95 -19.02 -11.00
N GLU A 284 -14.96 -19.54 -10.26
CA GLU A 284 -15.02 -19.73 -8.81
C GLU A 284 -14.90 -18.42 -8.02
N ILE A 285 -14.33 -17.36 -8.59
CA ILE A 285 -13.97 -16.15 -7.84
C ILE A 285 -15.20 -15.42 -7.29
N HIS A 286 -16.31 -15.41 -8.04
CA HIS A 286 -17.53 -14.71 -7.62
C HIS A 286 -18.17 -15.39 -6.41
N ALA A 287 -18.24 -16.72 -6.38
CA ALA A 287 -18.73 -17.47 -5.23
C ALA A 287 -17.85 -17.28 -4.00
N VAL A 288 -16.52 -17.23 -4.17
CA VAL A 288 -15.57 -16.91 -3.09
C VAL A 288 -15.74 -15.49 -2.61
N ARG A 289 -15.92 -14.52 -3.52
CA ARG A 289 -16.16 -13.12 -3.18
C ARG A 289 -17.41 -12.97 -2.32
N ASP A 290 -18.50 -13.63 -2.70
CA ASP A 290 -19.78 -13.57 -1.97
C ASP A 290 -19.66 -14.26 -0.61
N SER A 291 -19.09 -15.47 -0.54
CA SER A 291 -18.94 -16.23 0.71
C SER A 291 -17.96 -15.59 1.70
N SER A 292 -16.93 -14.88 1.23
CA SER A 292 -15.98 -14.15 2.08
C SER A 292 -16.45 -12.74 2.46
N GLY A 293 -17.56 -12.27 1.90
CA GLY A 293 -18.08 -10.93 2.10
C GLY A 293 -17.13 -9.85 1.57
N ALA A 294 -16.40 -10.13 0.47
CA ALA A 294 -15.43 -9.18 -0.06
C ALA A 294 -16.09 -8.06 -0.87
N ASP A 295 -15.94 -6.84 -0.42
CA ASP A 295 -16.52 -5.64 -1.04
C ASP A 295 -15.89 -5.35 -2.41
N VAL A 296 -14.56 -5.51 -2.50
CA VAL A 296 -13.78 -5.30 -3.71
C VAL A 296 -12.97 -6.54 -4.05
N ALA A 297 -12.64 -6.72 -5.33
CA ALA A 297 -11.79 -7.82 -5.78
C ALA A 297 -10.64 -7.29 -6.64
N VAL A 298 -9.44 -7.81 -6.43
CA VAL A 298 -8.23 -7.45 -7.19
C VAL A 298 -7.58 -8.71 -7.75
N LEU A 299 -7.37 -8.73 -9.07
CA LEU A 299 -6.54 -9.71 -9.75
C LEU A 299 -5.09 -9.21 -9.74
N VAL A 300 -4.18 -10.05 -9.27
CA VAL A 300 -2.73 -9.82 -9.41
C VAL A 300 -2.25 -10.62 -10.60
N ASP A 301 -1.86 -9.95 -11.67
CA ASP A 301 -1.44 -10.55 -12.93
C ASP A 301 0.05 -10.33 -13.24
N ASN A 302 0.50 -10.79 -14.39
CA ASN A 302 1.87 -10.66 -14.88
C ASN A 302 1.99 -9.78 -16.13
N ASP A 303 1.09 -8.82 -16.31
CA ASP A 303 1.15 -7.87 -17.44
C ASP A 303 1.97 -6.64 -17.08
N ALA A 304 3.21 -6.58 -17.55
CA ALA A 304 4.11 -5.45 -17.33
C ALA A 304 3.83 -4.24 -18.26
N ALA A 305 2.78 -4.25 -19.08
CA ALA A 305 2.46 -3.13 -19.96
C ALA A 305 1.97 -1.91 -19.17
N ALA A 306 1.38 -2.13 -17.99
CA ALA A 306 0.99 -1.08 -17.06
C ALA A 306 1.04 -1.60 -15.61
N CYS A 307 0.87 -0.71 -14.63
CA CYS A 307 0.86 -1.08 -13.22
C CYS A 307 -0.50 -1.55 -12.71
N GLY A 308 -1.61 -1.12 -13.34
CA GLY A 308 -2.94 -1.54 -12.95
C GLY A 308 -4.05 -0.99 -13.82
N LEU A 309 -5.27 -1.45 -13.55
CA LEU A 309 -6.49 -0.99 -14.18
C LEU A 309 -7.69 -1.30 -13.29
N ALA A 310 -8.45 -0.28 -12.91
CA ALA A 310 -9.73 -0.44 -12.23
C ALA A 310 -10.88 -0.54 -13.24
N SER A 311 -12.00 -1.11 -12.83
CA SER A 311 -13.21 -1.21 -13.68
C SER A 311 -13.88 0.12 -14.00
N GLY A 312 -13.53 1.19 -13.26
CA GLY A 312 -14.13 2.51 -13.45
C GLY A 312 -13.68 3.51 -12.40
N ILE A 313 -14.05 4.76 -12.60
CA ILE A 313 -13.92 5.84 -11.62
C ILE A 313 -15.21 5.84 -10.79
N GLY A 314 -15.15 5.21 -9.62
CA GLY A 314 -16.30 4.79 -8.84
C GLY A 314 -16.81 3.41 -9.26
N SER A 315 -17.45 2.73 -8.33
CA SER A 315 -17.94 1.37 -8.56
C SER A 315 -19.26 1.10 -7.84
N THR A 316 -19.91 0.04 -8.29
CA THR A 316 -21.05 -0.63 -7.63
C THR A 316 -20.58 -2.00 -7.13
N ALA A 317 -21.43 -2.69 -6.38
CA ALA A 317 -21.14 -4.05 -5.93
C ALA A 317 -20.77 -5.01 -7.07
N SER A 318 -21.33 -4.81 -8.27
CA SER A 318 -21.06 -5.63 -9.47
C SER A 318 -19.86 -5.18 -10.28
N THR A 319 -19.34 -3.98 -10.05
CA THR A 319 -18.22 -3.42 -10.83
C THR A 319 -16.97 -3.14 -9.97
N ALA A 320 -16.96 -3.51 -8.69
CA ALA A 320 -15.84 -3.26 -7.79
C ALA A 320 -14.70 -4.28 -8.00
N PHE A 321 -14.08 -4.24 -9.19
CA PHE A 321 -12.98 -5.11 -9.62
C PHE A 321 -11.83 -4.29 -10.17
N ALA A 322 -10.61 -4.74 -9.92
CA ALA A 322 -9.39 -4.17 -10.46
C ALA A 322 -8.40 -5.27 -10.81
N VAL A 323 -7.42 -4.94 -11.64
CA VAL A 323 -6.24 -5.76 -11.92
C VAL A 323 -4.99 -4.96 -11.62
N ALA A 324 -3.93 -5.62 -11.17
CA ALA A 324 -2.65 -4.96 -10.91
C ALA A 324 -1.48 -5.90 -11.19
N TYR A 325 -0.46 -5.36 -11.87
CA TYR A 325 0.79 -6.07 -12.12
C TYR A 325 1.52 -6.33 -10.80
N TRP A 326 1.92 -7.60 -10.58
CA TRP A 326 2.49 -8.02 -9.28
C TRP A 326 3.68 -7.18 -8.81
N ASP A 327 4.51 -6.65 -9.73
CA ASP A 327 5.69 -5.84 -9.37
C ASP A 327 5.33 -4.40 -8.98
N CYS A 328 4.11 -3.94 -9.25
CA CYS A 328 3.64 -2.60 -8.90
C CYS A 328 2.83 -2.53 -7.61
N ILE A 329 2.34 -3.67 -7.08
CA ILE A 329 1.35 -3.66 -5.98
C ILE A 329 1.88 -3.13 -4.66
N THR A 330 3.21 -3.27 -4.40
CA THR A 330 3.86 -2.83 -3.15
C THR A 330 4.98 -1.82 -3.42
N GLY A 331 5.17 -0.87 -2.51
CA GLY A 331 6.16 0.19 -2.60
C GLY A 331 5.87 1.24 -3.67
N TYR A 332 5.25 0.85 -4.79
CA TYR A 332 4.70 1.75 -5.82
C TYR A 332 3.21 2.00 -5.62
N TYR A 333 2.56 1.22 -4.73
CA TYR A 333 1.19 1.39 -4.20
C TYR A 333 0.08 1.25 -5.24
N SER A 334 0.31 0.54 -6.36
CA SER A 334 -0.72 0.40 -7.40
C SER A 334 -1.92 -0.41 -6.92
N PHE A 335 -1.76 -1.34 -5.97
CA PHE A 335 -2.88 -2.02 -5.33
C PHE A 335 -3.87 -1.04 -4.69
N ALA A 336 -3.37 -0.11 -3.88
CA ALA A 336 -4.19 0.93 -3.27
C ALA A 336 -4.75 1.91 -4.31
N HIS A 337 -3.95 2.25 -5.34
CA HIS A 337 -4.30 3.17 -6.42
C HIS A 337 -5.54 2.69 -7.18
N GLU A 338 -5.56 1.42 -7.60
CA GLU A 338 -6.71 0.87 -8.32
C GLU A 338 -7.98 0.82 -7.47
N ILE A 339 -7.85 0.44 -6.19
CA ILE A 339 -8.97 0.50 -5.25
C ILE A 339 -9.42 1.95 -5.01
N GLY A 340 -8.53 2.91 -5.10
CA GLY A 340 -8.85 4.34 -5.07
C GLY A 340 -9.74 4.77 -6.23
N HIS A 341 -9.48 4.28 -7.44
CA HIS A 341 -10.37 4.52 -8.59
C HIS A 341 -11.76 3.94 -8.37
N LEU A 342 -11.86 2.73 -7.81
CA LEU A 342 -13.16 2.14 -7.45
C LEU A 342 -13.94 3.01 -6.44
N GLN A 343 -13.24 3.85 -5.68
CA GLN A 343 -13.80 4.82 -4.75
C GLN A 343 -13.95 6.24 -5.36
N SER A 344 -13.80 6.40 -6.67
CA SER A 344 -13.90 7.67 -7.40
C SER A 344 -12.71 8.62 -7.26
N ALA A 345 -11.57 8.18 -6.72
CA ALA A 345 -10.35 8.97 -6.74
C ALA A 345 -9.78 9.06 -8.16
N ARG A 346 -9.19 10.21 -8.53
CA ARG A 346 -8.64 10.50 -9.85
C ARG A 346 -7.16 10.85 -9.78
N HIS A 347 -6.49 10.78 -10.93
CA HIS A 347 -5.11 11.21 -11.08
C HIS A 347 -4.96 12.70 -10.77
N ASP A 348 -3.72 13.18 -10.73
CA ASP A 348 -3.45 14.61 -10.54
C ASP A 348 -4.04 15.46 -11.68
N PRO A 349 -4.37 16.75 -11.43
CA PRO A 349 -5.05 17.59 -12.41
C PRO A 349 -4.29 17.84 -13.71
N ALA A 350 -2.97 17.67 -13.71
CA ALA A 350 -2.18 17.83 -14.94
C ALA A 350 -2.32 16.61 -15.86
N THR A 351 -2.65 15.45 -15.31
CA THR A 351 -2.87 14.19 -16.05
C THR A 351 -4.34 13.99 -16.39
N ASP A 352 -5.23 14.30 -15.45
CA ASP A 352 -6.68 14.15 -15.59
C ASP A 352 -7.38 15.43 -15.14
N GLY A 353 -7.78 16.24 -16.10
CA GLY A 353 -8.47 17.53 -15.87
C GLY A 353 -9.97 17.41 -15.66
N SER A 354 -10.54 16.21 -15.52
CA SER A 354 -11.99 16.05 -15.36
C SER A 354 -12.49 16.52 -14.00
N THR A 355 -13.76 16.92 -13.97
CA THR A 355 -14.39 17.47 -12.77
C THR A 355 -15.48 16.57 -12.20
N THR A 356 -15.68 15.39 -12.77
CA THR A 356 -16.69 14.42 -12.36
C THR A 356 -16.05 13.13 -11.85
N PRO A 357 -16.63 12.41 -10.87
CA PRO A 357 -17.79 12.86 -10.07
C PRO A 357 -17.45 13.95 -9.05
N TYR A 358 -16.15 14.19 -8.77
CA TYR A 358 -15.68 15.17 -7.79
C TYR A 358 -14.57 16.05 -8.38
N ALA A 359 -14.84 17.35 -8.58
CA ALA A 359 -13.85 18.30 -9.09
C ALA A 359 -12.59 18.44 -8.21
N TYR A 360 -12.68 18.04 -6.95
CA TYR A 360 -11.57 18.02 -6.00
C TYR A 360 -10.91 16.64 -5.84
N GLY A 361 -11.37 15.63 -6.57
CA GLY A 361 -11.02 14.21 -6.34
C GLY A 361 -9.68 13.77 -6.90
N HIS A 362 -8.68 14.65 -7.00
CA HIS A 362 -7.43 14.37 -7.68
C HIS A 362 -6.26 14.10 -6.74
N GLY A 363 -5.27 13.34 -7.27
CA GLY A 363 -3.95 13.23 -6.67
C GLY A 363 -3.20 14.56 -6.65
N TYR A 364 -2.02 14.58 -6.01
CA TYR A 364 -1.22 15.78 -5.85
C TYR A 364 0.25 15.53 -6.12
N ARG A 365 0.88 16.42 -6.89
CA ARG A 365 2.33 16.52 -7.04
C ARG A 365 2.83 17.68 -6.20
N ALA A 366 3.83 17.42 -5.36
CA ALA A 366 4.42 18.45 -4.54
C ALA A 366 5.13 19.52 -5.37
N PRO A 367 5.24 20.75 -4.88
CA PRO A 367 6.06 21.77 -5.52
C PRO A 367 7.50 21.27 -5.74
N ASN A 368 8.12 21.70 -6.85
CA ASN A 368 9.48 21.31 -7.25
C ASN A 368 9.69 19.79 -7.41
N ASN A 369 8.63 19.03 -7.67
CA ASN A 369 8.69 17.57 -7.85
C ASN A 369 9.35 16.84 -6.66
N ALA A 370 9.20 17.34 -5.42
CA ALA A 370 9.80 16.72 -4.26
C ALA A 370 9.23 15.32 -3.95
N TRP A 371 7.95 15.11 -4.25
CA TRP A 371 7.21 13.85 -4.10
C TRP A 371 5.83 13.96 -4.77
N ARG A 372 5.16 12.83 -4.87
CA ARG A 372 3.76 12.73 -5.36
C ARG A 372 2.95 11.77 -4.50
N THR A 373 1.65 12.00 -4.42
CA THR A 373 0.70 11.13 -3.69
C THR A 373 0.34 9.89 -4.50
N VAL A 374 -0.34 8.92 -3.88
CA VAL A 374 -0.70 7.62 -4.47
C VAL A 374 -1.36 7.77 -5.84
N MET A 375 -2.32 8.69 -6.00
CA MET A 375 -3.06 8.87 -7.25
C MET A 375 -2.36 9.77 -8.28
N ALA A 376 -1.20 10.34 -7.99
CA ALA A 376 -0.53 11.22 -8.93
C ALA A 376 0.42 10.45 -9.85
N TYR A 377 0.42 10.80 -11.14
CA TYR A 377 1.39 10.29 -12.12
C TYR A 377 2.79 10.81 -11.85
N ASN A 378 3.78 10.17 -12.47
CA ASN A 378 5.17 10.52 -12.23
C ASN A 378 5.46 11.97 -12.63
N CYS A 379 6.40 12.59 -11.92
CA CYS A 379 6.90 13.92 -12.23
C CYS A 379 7.85 13.90 -13.45
N ASN A 380 8.15 15.06 -13.99
CA ASN A 380 9.24 15.23 -14.93
C ASN A 380 10.19 16.34 -14.41
N PRO A 381 11.43 16.00 -14.00
CA PRO A 381 11.97 14.64 -13.82
C PRO A 381 11.23 13.83 -12.78
N SER A 382 11.46 12.50 -12.74
CA SER A 382 10.80 11.56 -11.81
C SER A 382 10.89 12.00 -10.34
N CYS A 383 9.83 11.79 -9.60
CA CYS A 383 9.77 12.03 -8.16
C CYS A 383 9.23 10.81 -7.40
N PRO A 384 9.63 10.59 -6.14
CA PRO A 384 9.15 9.45 -5.37
C PRO A 384 7.63 9.53 -5.15
N ARG A 385 6.94 8.39 -5.38
CA ARG A 385 5.55 8.20 -4.93
C ARG A 385 5.57 7.89 -3.45
N ILE A 386 4.88 8.72 -2.65
CA ILE A 386 4.78 8.52 -1.21
C ILE A 386 3.41 7.97 -0.83
N ASN A 387 3.37 7.21 0.24
CA ASN A 387 2.17 6.53 0.71
C ASN A 387 1.20 7.50 1.41
N TYR A 388 0.68 8.45 0.64
CA TYR A 388 -0.33 9.43 1.05
C TYR A 388 -1.39 9.62 -0.03
N TRP A 389 -2.62 9.73 0.37
CA TRP A 389 -3.70 10.31 -0.42
C TRP A 389 -3.66 11.83 -0.30
N SER A 390 -3.97 12.55 -1.36
CA SER A 390 -3.99 14.01 -1.28
C SER A 390 -4.98 14.49 -0.21
N ASN A 391 -4.48 15.31 0.72
CA ASN A 391 -5.24 15.90 1.82
C ASN A 391 -4.64 17.25 2.19
N PRO A 392 -5.29 18.39 1.87
CA PRO A 392 -4.75 19.73 2.15
C PRO A 392 -4.62 20.04 3.64
N ALA A 393 -5.31 19.30 4.52
CA ALA A 393 -5.20 19.47 5.98
C ALA A 393 -4.00 18.74 6.60
N VAL A 394 -3.31 17.88 5.82
CA VAL A 394 -2.12 17.16 6.27
C VAL A 394 -0.89 17.81 5.66
N LEU A 395 0.14 18.02 6.49
CA LEU A 395 1.42 18.58 6.06
C LEU A 395 2.49 17.48 6.06
N TYR A 396 3.34 17.50 5.03
CA TYR A 396 4.59 16.74 5.01
C TYR A 396 5.78 17.69 4.77
N GLY A 397 6.69 17.76 5.74
CA GLY A 397 7.80 18.70 5.68
C GLY A 397 7.36 20.18 5.57
N GLY A 398 6.23 20.55 6.13
CA GLY A 398 5.66 21.89 6.03
C GLY A 398 4.87 22.18 4.76
N VAL A 399 4.81 21.24 3.81
CA VAL A 399 4.06 21.38 2.56
C VAL A 399 2.71 20.65 2.69
N ALA A 400 1.61 21.32 2.33
CA ALA A 400 0.29 20.71 2.30
C ALA A 400 0.25 19.56 1.26
N MET A 401 -0.40 18.45 1.63
CA MET A 401 -0.48 17.24 0.80
C MET A 401 -1.59 17.32 -0.25
N GLY A 402 -2.01 18.51 -0.62
CA GLY A 402 -3.08 18.72 -1.59
C GLY A 402 -3.61 20.14 -1.60
N THR A 403 -4.74 20.33 -2.29
CA THR A 403 -5.50 21.57 -2.34
C THR A 403 -6.98 21.30 -2.13
N TYR A 404 -7.70 22.19 -1.45
CA TYR A 404 -9.13 22.00 -1.22
C TYR A 404 -9.96 22.02 -2.52
N ALA A 405 -9.49 22.75 -3.52
CA ALA A 405 -10.21 22.93 -4.78
C ALA A 405 -10.10 21.77 -5.74
N GLN A 406 -8.89 21.13 -5.82
CA GLN A 406 -8.60 20.17 -6.88
C GLN A 406 -8.00 18.85 -6.39
N SER A 407 -7.15 18.88 -5.34
CA SER A 407 -6.38 17.71 -4.95
C SER A 407 -6.70 17.29 -3.52
N HIS A 408 -7.81 16.57 -3.34
CA HIS A 408 -8.35 16.18 -2.05
C HIS A 408 -8.97 14.76 -2.10
N ASN A 409 -8.18 13.74 -2.50
CA ASN A 409 -8.62 12.34 -2.53
C ASN A 409 -9.16 11.88 -1.17
N GLN A 410 -8.58 12.32 -0.06
CA GLN A 410 -9.05 11.98 1.28
C GLN A 410 -10.55 12.29 1.43
N ARG A 411 -11.01 13.43 0.97
CA ARG A 411 -12.45 13.82 1.02
C ARG A 411 -13.31 12.87 0.20
N VAL A 412 -12.84 12.43 -0.96
CA VAL A 412 -13.54 11.45 -1.80
C VAL A 412 -13.66 10.12 -1.06
N LEU A 413 -12.53 9.61 -0.54
CA LEU A 413 -12.49 8.33 0.17
C LEU A 413 -13.35 8.34 1.43
N VAL A 414 -13.34 9.43 2.20
CA VAL A 414 -14.23 9.60 3.37
C VAL A 414 -15.69 9.56 2.96
N GLY A 415 -16.03 10.21 1.84
CA GLY A 415 -17.42 10.27 1.33
C GLY A 415 -17.92 8.94 0.76
N THR A 416 -17.04 8.07 0.27
CA THR A 416 -17.43 6.84 -0.43
C THR A 416 -17.21 5.56 0.39
N LYS A 417 -16.40 5.59 1.45
CA LYS A 417 -15.99 4.41 2.19
C LYS A 417 -17.14 3.56 2.73
N ALA A 418 -18.21 4.19 3.22
CA ALA A 418 -19.38 3.48 3.75
C ALA A 418 -20.15 2.75 2.65
N THR A 419 -20.23 3.34 1.46
CA THR A 419 -20.84 2.71 0.28
C THR A 419 -20.05 1.47 -0.15
N ILE A 420 -18.72 1.61 -0.26
CA ILE A 420 -17.85 0.48 -0.65
C ILE A 420 -17.92 -0.63 0.39
N ALA A 421 -17.78 -0.31 1.68
CA ALA A 421 -17.84 -1.27 2.78
C ALA A 421 -19.21 -1.96 2.95
N GLY A 422 -20.23 -1.51 2.24
CA GLY A 422 -21.57 -2.11 2.22
C GLY A 422 -21.89 -2.88 0.93
N PHE A 423 -20.92 -3.14 0.06
CA PHE A 423 -21.15 -3.90 -1.18
C PHE A 423 -21.44 -5.38 -0.92
N ARG A 424 -20.93 -5.90 0.19
CA ARG A 424 -21.23 -7.24 0.71
C ARG A 424 -21.54 -7.13 2.21
N PRO A 425 -22.80 -7.33 2.62
CA PRO A 425 -23.23 -7.22 4.02
C PRO A 425 -22.67 -8.34 4.91
#